data_6f05cf12a2b29c21e5faf0edfb1f4a0f
#
_entry.id   6f05cf12a2b29c21e5faf0edfb1f4a0f
#
_cell.length_a   1.000
_cell.length_b   1.000
_cell.length_c   1.000
_cell.angle_alpha   90.00
_cell.angle_beta   90.00
_cell.angle_gamma   90.00
#
_symmetry.space_group_name_H-M   'P 1'
#
loop_
_entity.id
_entity.type
_entity.pdbx_description
1 polymer ?
#
loop_
_entity_poly.entity_id
_entity_poly.type
_entity_poly.pdbx_seq_one_letter_code
_entity_poly.pdbx_strand_id
1 'polypeptide(L)'
;MPISGRPIKEAIAEGKRIVKTLSAAHPNWEIINPLDISAGLPKEVWDLPERKRYAAFMGADIEALLGEADAVAFTMGALVSKGCRLEICLANIYNLPRIFLNAADKVSRVEGTDMALCIELRKEINQE
;
A
#
# COMPACT_ATOMS: atom_id res chain seq x y z
N MET A 1 -0.26 4.73 1.17
CA MET A 1 0.22 5.44 2.37
C MET A 1 -0.25 6.86 2.35
N PRO A 2 -0.63 7.40 3.50
CA PRO A 2 -1.10 8.78 3.56
C PRO A 2 0.04 9.76 3.37
N ILE A 3 -0.08 10.62 2.36
CA ILE A 3 0.86 11.73 2.12
C ILE A 3 0.25 13.04 2.61
N SER A 4 -1.07 13.13 2.64
CA SER A 4 -1.80 14.34 3.02
C SER A 4 -1.53 14.73 4.47
N GLY A 5 -1.17 16.00 4.68
CA GLY A 5 -0.92 16.56 6.01
C GLY A 5 0.39 16.14 6.67
N ARG A 6 1.28 15.47 5.93
CA ARG A 6 2.59 15.02 6.44
C ARG A 6 3.72 15.54 5.56
N PRO A 7 4.90 15.87 6.13
CA PRO A 7 6.08 16.12 5.34
C PRO A 7 6.42 14.92 4.46
N ILE A 8 6.69 15.18 3.19
CA ILE A 8 6.97 14.12 2.22
C ILE A 8 8.18 13.26 2.63
N LYS A 9 9.18 13.85 3.28
CA LYS A 9 10.35 13.12 3.78
C LYS A 9 9.96 12.06 4.80
N GLU A 10 9.02 12.37 5.71
CA GLU A 10 8.53 11.43 6.71
C GLU A 10 7.76 10.28 6.05
N ALA A 11 6.92 10.58 5.08
CA ALA A 11 6.17 9.57 4.34
C ALA A 11 7.09 8.63 3.58
N ILE A 12 8.13 9.15 2.94
CA ILE A 12 9.13 8.34 2.23
C ILE A 12 9.90 7.45 3.18
N ALA A 13 10.36 7.99 4.33
CA ALA A 13 11.11 7.23 5.33
C ALA A 13 10.25 6.10 5.92
N GLU A 14 8.99 6.38 6.23
CA GLU A 14 8.04 5.38 6.73
C GLU A 14 7.82 4.28 5.69
N GLY A 15 7.61 4.64 4.43
CA GLY A 15 7.42 3.67 3.35
C GLY A 15 8.61 2.74 3.19
N LYS A 16 9.82 3.26 3.22
CA LYS A 16 11.05 2.46 3.15
C LYS A 16 11.17 1.51 4.34
N ARG A 17 10.84 1.98 5.54
CA ARG A 17 10.87 1.17 6.76
C ARG A 17 9.89 0.00 6.67
N ILE A 18 8.67 0.25 6.24
CA ILE A 18 7.62 -0.75 6.08
C ILE A 18 8.04 -1.80 5.04
N VAL A 19 8.52 -1.37 3.89
CA VAL A 19 9.00 -2.27 2.83
C VAL A 19 10.14 -3.15 3.34
N LYS A 20 11.09 -2.59 4.07
CA LYS A 20 12.21 -3.34 4.65
C LYS A 20 11.71 -4.40 5.63
N THR A 21 10.78 -4.04 6.51
CA THR A 21 10.20 -4.97 7.50
C THR A 21 9.45 -6.11 6.82
N LEU A 22 8.61 -5.79 5.86
CA LEU A 22 7.83 -6.79 5.11
C LEU A 22 8.73 -7.69 4.25
N SER A 23 9.75 -7.14 3.61
CA SER A 23 10.68 -7.91 2.78
C SER A 23 11.49 -8.89 3.62
N ALA A 24 11.87 -8.51 4.84
CA ALA A 24 12.58 -9.40 5.76
C ALA A 24 11.67 -10.54 6.24
N ALA A 25 10.41 -10.26 6.53
CA ALA A 25 9.44 -11.27 6.98
C ALA A 25 8.94 -12.16 5.84
N HIS A 26 8.89 -11.62 4.62
CA HIS A 26 8.34 -12.29 3.43
C HIS A 26 9.31 -12.16 2.24
N PRO A 27 10.43 -12.92 2.24
CA PRO A 27 11.47 -12.75 1.21
C PRO A 27 11.00 -13.03 -0.22
N ASN A 28 9.91 -13.78 -0.39
CA ASN A 28 9.36 -14.13 -1.71
C ASN A 28 8.38 -13.09 -2.25
N TRP A 29 8.08 -12.06 -1.48
CA TRP A 29 7.18 -11.00 -1.93
C TRP A 29 7.94 -9.96 -2.74
N GLU A 30 7.40 -9.59 -3.87
CA GLU A 30 7.79 -8.40 -4.60
C GLU A 30 6.90 -7.25 -4.13
N ILE A 31 7.48 -6.29 -3.42
CA ILE A 31 6.73 -5.22 -2.80
C ILE A 31 6.80 -3.96 -3.66
N ILE A 32 5.63 -3.48 -4.09
CA ILE A 32 5.48 -2.24 -4.83
C ILE A 32 5.13 -1.13 -3.84
N ASN A 33 6.00 -0.13 -3.73
CA ASN A 33 5.77 1.03 -2.87
C ASN A 33 5.19 2.18 -3.71
N PRO A 34 3.97 2.67 -3.41
CA PRO A 34 3.34 3.77 -4.16
C PRO A 34 4.20 5.04 -4.21
N LEU A 35 5.01 5.30 -3.20
CA LEU A 35 5.91 6.47 -3.22
C LEU A 35 7.02 6.34 -4.26
N ASP A 36 7.48 5.13 -4.55
CA ASP A 36 8.44 4.91 -5.64
C ASP A 36 7.80 5.15 -7.00
N ILE A 37 6.52 4.79 -7.15
CA ILE A 37 5.75 5.08 -8.36
C ILE A 37 5.66 6.59 -8.56
N SER A 38 5.27 7.33 -7.54
CA SER A 38 5.16 8.78 -7.59
C SER A 38 6.51 9.44 -7.90
N ALA A 39 7.59 8.97 -7.28
CA ALA A 39 8.94 9.48 -7.49
C ALA A 39 9.43 9.27 -8.94
N GLY A 40 8.93 8.23 -9.61
CA GLY A 40 9.26 7.93 -11.02
C GLY A 40 8.44 8.69 -12.04
N LEU A 41 7.47 9.51 -11.63
CA LEU A 41 6.64 10.27 -12.56
C LEU A 41 7.43 11.45 -13.15
N PRO A 42 7.09 11.89 -14.39
CA PRO A 42 7.79 13.01 -15.04
C PRO A 42 7.73 14.30 -14.24
N LYS A 43 8.73 15.15 -14.40
CA LYS A 43 8.80 16.45 -13.73
C LYS A 43 7.54 17.29 -14.00
N GLU A 44 6.98 17.22 -15.19
CA GLU A 44 5.77 17.94 -15.58
C GLU A 44 4.59 17.64 -14.66
N VAL A 45 4.50 16.41 -14.13
CA VAL A 45 3.47 16.04 -13.17
C VAL A 45 3.70 16.73 -11.83
N TRP A 46 4.96 16.80 -11.38
CA TRP A 46 5.32 17.48 -10.13
C TRP A 46 5.06 18.98 -10.17
N ASP A 47 5.12 19.59 -11.35
CA ASP A 47 4.88 21.01 -11.56
C ASP A 47 3.39 21.36 -11.71
N LEU A 48 2.49 20.38 -11.73
CA LEU A 48 1.04 20.59 -11.80
C LEU A 48 0.50 21.23 -10.51
N PRO A 49 -0.63 21.98 -10.61
CA PRO A 49 -1.36 22.40 -9.43
C PRO A 49 -1.69 21.21 -8.53
N GLU A 50 -1.74 21.42 -7.21
CA GLU A 50 -1.88 20.37 -6.20
C GLU A 50 -2.96 19.34 -6.52
N ARG A 51 -4.15 19.80 -6.89
CA ARG A 51 -5.27 18.89 -7.19
C ARG A 51 -5.00 17.98 -8.40
N LYS A 52 -4.41 18.54 -9.46
CA LYS A 52 -4.07 17.77 -10.67
C LYS A 52 -2.89 16.85 -10.42
N ARG A 53 -1.92 17.30 -9.64
CA ARG A 53 -0.79 16.47 -9.23
C ARG A 53 -1.25 15.26 -8.42
N TYR A 54 -2.14 15.47 -7.45
CA TYR A 54 -2.72 14.41 -6.65
C TYR A 54 -3.47 13.40 -7.52
N ALA A 55 -4.28 13.88 -8.47
CA ALA A 55 -5.00 13.01 -9.41
C ALA A 55 -4.03 12.16 -10.25
N ALA A 56 -2.93 12.72 -10.69
CA ALA A 56 -1.90 11.98 -11.44
C ALA A 56 -1.23 10.91 -10.57
N PHE A 57 -0.91 11.22 -9.32
CA PHE A 57 -0.34 10.25 -8.37
C PHE A 57 -1.31 9.10 -8.11
N MET A 58 -2.56 9.41 -7.84
CA MET A 58 -3.60 8.39 -7.60
C MET A 58 -3.85 7.53 -8.83
N GLY A 59 -3.85 8.13 -10.02
CA GLY A 59 -4.01 7.38 -11.26
C GLY A 59 -2.90 6.35 -11.47
N ALA A 60 -1.66 6.74 -11.22
CA ALA A 60 -0.51 5.83 -11.31
C ALA A 60 -0.58 4.71 -10.27
N ASP A 61 -0.97 5.03 -9.04
CA ASP A 61 -1.12 4.05 -7.96
C ASP A 61 -2.22 3.04 -8.27
N ILE A 62 -3.36 3.51 -8.79
CA ILE A 62 -4.48 2.65 -9.17
C ILE A 62 -4.10 1.74 -10.33
N GLU A 63 -3.38 2.25 -11.32
CA GLU A 63 -2.89 1.45 -12.44
C GLU A 63 -2.00 0.31 -11.97
N ALA A 64 -1.08 0.56 -11.05
CA ALA A 64 -0.22 -0.46 -10.48
C ALA A 64 -1.04 -1.47 -9.64
N LEU A 65 -1.99 -0.98 -8.85
CA LEU A 65 -2.83 -1.82 -8.01
C LEU A 65 -3.68 -2.79 -8.83
N LEU A 66 -4.31 -2.32 -9.88
CA LEU A 66 -5.20 -3.16 -10.70
C LEU A 66 -4.44 -3.97 -11.74
N GLY A 67 -3.31 -3.50 -12.22
CA GLY A 67 -2.54 -4.13 -13.29
C GLY A 67 -1.47 -5.10 -12.82
N GLU A 68 -0.92 -4.90 -11.63
CA GLU A 68 0.28 -5.63 -11.18
C GLU A 68 0.13 -6.31 -9.82
N ALA A 69 -0.70 -5.77 -8.92
CA ALA A 69 -0.76 -6.28 -7.56
C ALA A 69 -1.57 -7.58 -7.45
N ASP A 70 -1.02 -8.54 -6.70
CA ASP A 70 -1.73 -9.77 -6.32
C ASP A 70 -2.44 -9.62 -4.98
N ALA A 71 -1.99 -8.68 -4.15
CA ALA A 71 -2.56 -8.34 -2.86
C ALA A 71 -2.18 -6.90 -2.49
N VAL A 72 -2.90 -6.31 -1.54
CA VAL A 72 -2.66 -4.94 -1.09
C VAL A 72 -2.47 -4.93 0.42
N ALA A 73 -1.38 -4.31 0.88
CA ALA A 73 -1.11 -4.16 2.30
C ALA A 73 -1.41 -2.73 2.76
N PHE A 74 -2.11 -2.60 3.88
CA PHE A 74 -2.49 -1.33 4.48
C PHE A 74 -1.93 -1.19 5.88
N THR A 75 -1.37 0.00 6.16
CA THR A 75 -0.90 0.35 7.50
C THR A 75 -2.06 0.76 8.41
N MET A 76 -1.79 0.90 9.70
CA MET A 76 -2.82 1.33 10.66
C MET A 76 -3.45 2.70 10.32
N GLY A 77 -2.69 3.59 9.69
CA GLY A 77 -3.18 4.92 9.30
C GLY A 77 -4.01 4.95 8.02
N ALA A 78 -4.22 3.82 7.35
CA ALA A 78 -4.86 3.78 6.05
C ALA A 78 -6.29 4.35 6.04
N LEU A 79 -7.07 4.12 7.10
CA LEU A 79 -8.47 4.55 7.16
C LEU A 79 -8.65 6.07 7.27
N VAL A 80 -7.61 6.82 7.64
CA VAL A 80 -7.67 8.28 7.73
C VAL A 80 -7.20 8.95 6.43
N SER A 81 -6.59 8.23 5.53
CA SER A 81 -6.14 8.73 4.23
C SER A 81 -7.21 8.51 3.16
N LYS A 82 -7.55 9.56 2.43
CA LYS A 82 -8.52 9.46 1.31
C LYS A 82 -8.04 8.52 0.22
N GLY A 83 -6.75 8.59 -0.13
CA GLY A 83 -6.15 7.71 -1.14
C GLY A 83 -6.17 6.25 -0.72
N CYS A 84 -5.77 5.94 0.51
CA CYS A 84 -5.80 4.58 1.02
C CYS A 84 -7.24 4.04 1.13
N ARG A 85 -8.19 4.87 1.50
CA ARG A 85 -9.62 4.47 1.54
C ARG A 85 -10.13 4.12 0.16
N LEU A 86 -9.74 4.87 -0.87
CA LEU A 86 -10.07 4.56 -2.26
C LEU A 86 -9.45 3.22 -2.68
N GLU A 87 -8.19 3.00 -2.34
CA GLU A 87 -7.50 1.74 -2.65
C GLU A 87 -8.15 0.54 -1.95
N ILE A 88 -8.60 0.69 -0.69
CA ILE A 88 -9.36 -0.34 0.02
C ILE A 88 -10.66 -0.67 -0.72
N CYS A 89 -11.40 0.34 -1.15
CA CYS A 89 -12.63 0.15 -1.90
C CYS A 89 -12.37 -0.58 -3.23
N LEU A 90 -11.35 -0.18 -3.97
CA LEU A 90 -11.00 -0.82 -5.23
C LEU A 90 -10.54 -2.27 -5.02
N ALA A 91 -9.71 -2.53 -4.04
CA ALA A 91 -9.28 -3.89 -3.70
C ALA A 91 -10.48 -4.78 -3.35
N ASN A 92 -11.47 -4.23 -2.63
CA ASN A 92 -12.68 -4.94 -2.30
C ASN A 92 -13.54 -5.25 -3.55
N ILE A 93 -13.73 -4.26 -4.41
CA ILE A 93 -14.53 -4.41 -5.64
C ILE A 93 -13.91 -5.46 -6.58
N TYR A 94 -12.59 -5.46 -6.71
CA TYR A 94 -11.87 -6.37 -7.60
C TYR A 94 -11.40 -7.66 -6.91
N ASN A 95 -11.84 -7.91 -5.68
CA ASN A 95 -11.51 -9.11 -4.90
C ASN A 95 -10.01 -9.34 -4.69
N LEU A 96 -9.22 -8.29 -4.65
CA LEU A 96 -7.81 -8.40 -4.28
C LEU A 96 -7.69 -8.66 -2.78
N PRO A 97 -6.87 -9.63 -2.35
CA PRO A 97 -6.61 -9.84 -0.93
C PRO A 97 -6.10 -8.57 -0.26
N ARG A 98 -6.62 -8.30 0.93
CA ARG A 98 -6.27 -7.12 1.73
C ARG A 98 -5.55 -7.58 2.99
N ILE A 99 -4.34 -7.07 3.15
CA ILE A 99 -3.46 -7.40 4.27
C ILE A 99 -3.38 -6.15 5.16
N PHE A 100 -3.78 -6.28 6.42
CA PHE A 100 -3.75 -5.17 7.37
C PHE A 100 -2.60 -5.35 8.34
N LEU A 101 -1.77 -4.33 8.45
CA LEU A 101 -0.59 -4.33 9.32
C LEU A 101 -0.91 -3.66 10.65
N ASN A 102 -0.26 -4.12 11.72
CA ASN A 102 -0.33 -3.49 13.03
C ASN A 102 0.74 -2.38 13.16
N ALA A 103 0.85 -1.78 14.34
CA ALA A 103 1.80 -0.70 14.60
C ALA A 103 3.27 -1.14 14.46
N ALA A 104 3.56 -2.44 14.55
CA ALA A 104 4.89 -3.00 14.35
C ALA A 104 5.15 -3.43 12.89
N ASP A 105 4.27 -3.06 11.96
CA ASP A 105 4.30 -3.41 10.54
C ASP A 105 4.24 -4.92 10.27
N LYS A 106 3.60 -5.64 11.18
CA LYS A 106 3.34 -7.07 11.04
C LYS A 106 1.90 -7.32 10.62
N VAL A 107 1.67 -8.42 9.91
CA VAL A 107 0.33 -8.80 9.48
C VAL A 107 -0.55 -9.07 10.70
N SER A 108 -1.66 -8.34 10.82
CA SER A 108 -2.63 -8.50 11.91
C SER A 108 -3.97 -9.07 11.43
N ARG A 109 -4.33 -8.83 10.17
CA ARG A 109 -5.59 -9.30 9.60
C ARG A 109 -5.44 -9.47 8.09
N VAL A 110 -6.10 -10.48 7.55
CA VAL A 110 -6.17 -10.73 6.11
C VAL A 110 -7.63 -10.91 5.71
N GLU A 111 -8.04 -10.21 4.67
CA GLU A 111 -9.37 -10.31 4.08
C GLU A 111 -9.25 -10.61 2.60
N GLY A 112 -10.15 -11.41 2.06
CA GLY A 112 -10.19 -11.73 0.63
C GLY A 112 -10.56 -13.18 0.37
N THR A 113 -10.62 -13.52 -0.91
CA THR A 113 -11.05 -14.85 -1.38
C THR A 113 -9.90 -15.78 -1.74
N ASP A 114 -8.66 -15.31 -1.75
CA ASP A 114 -7.48 -16.15 -1.96
C ASP A 114 -7.24 -17.00 -0.71
N MET A 115 -7.78 -18.21 -0.72
CA MET A 115 -7.72 -19.12 0.43
C MET A 115 -6.29 -19.53 0.77
N ALA A 116 -5.44 -19.77 -0.22
CA ALA A 116 -4.05 -20.18 0.01
C ALA A 116 -3.27 -19.08 0.74
N LEU A 117 -3.37 -17.84 0.26
CA LEU A 117 -2.73 -16.70 0.89
C LEU A 117 -3.29 -16.45 2.29
N CYS A 118 -4.60 -16.51 2.45
CA CYS A 118 -5.25 -16.30 3.75
C CYS A 118 -4.81 -17.33 4.78
N ILE A 119 -4.71 -18.60 4.39
CA ILE A 119 -4.26 -19.68 5.28
C ILE A 119 -2.81 -19.45 5.69
N GLU A 120 -1.94 -19.15 4.74
CA GLU A 120 -0.53 -18.89 5.00
C GLU A 120 -0.34 -17.75 5.99
N LEU A 121 -0.97 -16.61 5.74
CA LEU A 121 -0.83 -15.43 6.58
C LEU A 121 -1.51 -15.57 7.95
N ARG A 122 -2.61 -16.33 8.03
CA ARG A 122 -3.25 -16.61 9.33
C ARG A 122 -2.38 -17.48 10.23
N LYS A 123 -1.62 -18.39 9.67
CA LYS A 123 -0.62 -19.16 10.45
C LYS A 123 0.41 -18.24 11.08
N GLU A 124 0.88 -17.27 10.35
CA GLU A 124 1.83 -16.27 10.85
C GLU A 124 1.22 -15.44 11.98
N ILE A 125 -0.02 -14.97 11.84
CA ILE A 125 -0.74 -14.22 12.88
C ILE A 125 -0.86 -15.06 14.16
N ASN A 126 -1.18 -16.32 14.04
CA ASN A 126 -1.41 -17.21 15.18
C ASN A 126 -0.12 -17.65 15.91
N GLN A 127 1.05 -17.39 15.32
CA GLN A 127 2.35 -17.66 15.96
C GLN A 127 2.80 -16.53 16.90
N GLU A 128 2.11 -15.43 16.87
CA GLU A 128 2.36 -14.32 17.77
C GLU A 128 1.53 -14.51 19.06
#